data_af739fddae18fbde3c97cde9761524b2
#
_entry.id   af739fddae18fbde3c97cde9761524b2
#
_cell.length_a   1.000
_cell.length_b   1.000
_cell.length_c   1.000
_cell.angle_alpha   90.00
_cell.angle_beta   90.00
_cell.angle_gamma   90.00
#
_symmetry.space_group_name_H-M   'P 1'
#
loop_
_entity.id
_entity.type
_entity.pdbx_description
1 polymer ?
#
loop_
_entity_poly.entity_id
_entity_poly.type
_entity_poly.pdbx_seq_one_letter_code
_entity_poly.pdbx_strand_id
1 'polypeptide(L)'
;LVGSEMCIRDSHKVTPKGKKLLVEFSCIRPDVEIRYTEDGTEPVASSSLYASPLTVKSTTCMKAATFMNGEKMGETLLLDLQWNKATGKEVLASNEKRYVLTNGVRGSLRHTDFEWAGWYDEDASFVLDMGKRTPVKEVRIGCITNSGMAVHKPSLIRLSVSNNKKTFVPVREITFSQEDIFKNRTAVEDAVFSGLDLNARYLKLEMENPGLCPIGDIREDQKIWMLS
;
A
#
# COMPACT_ATOMS: atom_id res chain seq x y z
N LEU A 1 -33.85 -0.92 5.38
CA LEU A 1 -32.73 -1.30 6.23
C LEU A 1 -31.46 -1.21 5.39
N VAL A 2 -30.92 0.00 5.30
CA VAL A 2 -29.60 0.22 4.69
C VAL A 2 -28.58 -0.23 5.71
N GLY A 3 -27.78 -1.22 5.33
CA GLY A 3 -26.80 -1.85 6.17
C GLY A 3 -25.84 -0.84 6.78
N SER A 4 -25.59 -1.00 8.05
CA SER A 4 -24.60 -0.29 8.85
C SER A 4 -23.17 -0.67 8.43
N GLU A 5 -22.84 -0.56 7.16
CA GLU A 5 -21.48 -0.81 6.70
C GLU A 5 -20.63 0.44 6.86
N MET A 6 -20.04 0.52 7.99
CA MET A 6 -18.68 0.89 8.24
C MET A 6 -18.18 2.27 7.86
N CYS A 7 -18.31 3.19 8.78
CA CYS A 7 -17.75 4.55 8.67
C CYS A 7 -16.20 4.61 8.72
N ILE A 8 -15.48 3.68 9.35
CA ILE A 8 -14.02 3.83 9.55
C ILE A 8 -13.19 3.23 8.43
N ARG A 9 -13.63 2.14 7.77
CA ARG A 9 -12.81 1.40 6.80
C ARG A 9 -12.44 2.22 5.55
N ASP A 10 -13.32 3.14 5.18
CA ASP A 10 -13.12 4.01 4.02
C ASP A 10 -12.58 5.41 4.39
N SER A 11 -12.26 5.64 5.66
CA SER A 11 -11.99 6.96 6.20
C SER A 11 -10.72 7.03 7.04
N HIS A 12 -9.74 6.18 6.77
CA HIS A 12 -8.40 6.32 7.33
C HIS A 12 -7.42 6.81 6.28
N LYS A 13 -6.39 7.50 6.73
CA LYS A 13 -5.27 7.92 5.90
C LYS A 13 -3.98 7.80 6.70
N VAL A 14 -2.98 7.13 6.12
CA VAL A 14 -1.65 7.04 6.71
C VAL A 14 -0.66 7.77 5.82
N THR A 15 -0.13 8.88 6.32
CA THR A 15 0.74 9.78 5.56
C THR A 15 2.13 9.85 6.17
N PRO A 16 3.19 9.55 5.41
CA PRO A 16 4.56 9.78 5.85
C PRO A 16 4.84 11.27 6.10
N LYS A 17 5.43 11.59 7.25
CA LYS A 17 5.87 12.95 7.60
C LYS A 17 7.24 12.92 8.28
N GLY A 18 8.29 12.99 7.48
CA GLY A 18 9.68 12.89 7.95
C GLY A 18 9.96 11.49 8.52
N LYS A 19 10.32 11.42 9.81
CA LYS A 19 10.63 10.16 10.51
C LYS A 19 9.44 9.58 11.29
N LYS A 20 8.22 9.90 10.89
CA LYS A 20 6.98 9.44 11.53
C LYS A 20 5.89 9.26 10.49
N LEU A 21 4.89 8.48 10.84
CA LEU A 21 3.63 8.37 10.13
C LEU A 21 2.57 9.17 10.89
N LEU A 22 1.71 9.87 10.16
CA LEU A 22 0.48 10.43 10.69
C LEU A 22 -0.67 9.51 10.30
N VAL A 23 -1.44 9.08 11.29
CA VAL A 23 -2.65 8.27 11.11
C VAL A 23 -3.84 9.16 11.40
N GLU A 24 -4.70 9.31 10.41
CA GLU A 24 -5.91 10.10 10.47
C GLU A 24 -7.11 9.17 10.32
N PHE A 25 -8.08 9.31 11.21
CA PHE A 25 -9.37 8.66 11.11
C PHE A 25 -10.44 9.72 10.90
N SER A 26 -11.40 9.42 10.04
CA SER A 26 -12.59 10.25 9.86
C SER A 26 -13.82 9.38 9.72
N CYS A 27 -14.96 9.90 10.13
CA CYS A 27 -16.26 9.28 9.94
C CYS A 27 -17.24 10.33 9.42
N ILE A 28 -18.06 9.95 8.45
CA ILE A 28 -19.09 10.82 7.90
C ILE A 28 -20.27 11.07 8.87
N ARG A 29 -20.40 10.22 9.89
CA ARG A 29 -21.41 10.36 10.93
C ARG A 29 -20.91 11.28 12.04
N PRO A 30 -21.57 12.42 12.32
CA PRO A 30 -21.14 13.37 13.32
C PRO A 30 -21.47 12.94 14.78
N ASP A 31 -22.35 11.95 14.94
CA ASP A 31 -22.91 11.48 16.20
C ASP A 31 -22.15 10.28 16.80
N VAL A 32 -20.99 9.90 16.22
CA VAL A 32 -20.18 8.79 16.70
C VAL A 32 -18.83 9.26 17.22
N GLU A 33 -18.30 8.53 18.21
CA GLU A 33 -16.94 8.65 18.68
C GLU A 33 -16.07 7.58 18.03
N ILE A 34 -14.84 7.93 17.65
CA ILE A 34 -13.84 6.95 17.23
C ILE A 34 -12.97 6.61 18.43
N ARG A 35 -12.93 5.33 18.81
CA ARG A 35 -12.06 4.79 19.86
C ARG A 35 -10.99 3.91 19.25
N TYR A 36 -9.78 3.93 19.81
CA TYR A 36 -8.65 3.19 19.24
C TYR A 36 -7.74 2.57 20.31
N THR A 37 -6.96 1.59 19.88
CA THR A 37 -5.87 0.95 20.60
C THR A 37 -4.61 0.92 19.73
N GLU A 38 -3.43 0.83 20.35
CA GLU A 38 -2.13 0.78 19.65
C GLU A 38 -1.38 -0.55 19.89
N ASP A 39 -2.01 -1.48 20.58
CA ASP A 39 -1.46 -2.79 20.95
C ASP A 39 -2.18 -3.97 20.29
N GLY A 40 -3.12 -3.69 19.37
CA GLY A 40 -3.90 -4.68 18.66
C GLY A 40 -5.06 -5.29 19.45
N THR A 41 -5.31 -4.82 20.68
CA THR A 41 -6.51 -5.21 21.43
C THR A 41 -7.76 -4.61 20.82
N GLU A 42 -8.92 -5.25 21.04
CA GLU A 42 -10.19 -4.77 20.50
C GLU A 42 -10.61 -3.49 21.22
N PRO A 43 -10.93 -2.38 20.48
CA PRO A 43 -11.42 -1.16 21.10
C PRO A 43 -12.75 -1.38 21.82
N VAL A 44 -12.85 -0.80 23.01
CA VAL A 44 -14.06 -0.76 23.86
C VAL A 44 -14.42 0.70 24.17
N ALA A 45 -15.60 0.94 24.73
CA ALA A 45 -16.09 2.30 25.05
C ALA A 45 -15.14 3.10 25.95
N SER A 46 -14.30 2.44 26.76
CA SER A 46 -13.29 3.06 27.60
C SER A 46 -11.91 3.22 26.94
N SER A 47 -11.71 2.73 25.72
CA SER A 47 -10.47 2.92 24.98
C SER A 47 -10.22 4.39 24.64
N SER A 48 -8.99 4.72 24.21
CA SER A 48 -8.60 6.09 23.87
C SER A 48 -9.53 6.72 22.84
N LEU A 49 -9.99 7.95 23.11
CA LEU A 49 -10.79 8.73 22.17
C LEU A 49 -9.89 9.36 21.11
N TYR A 50 -10.22 9.17 19.84
CA TYR A 50 -9.54 9.86 18.75
C TYR A 50 -10.03 11.31 18.64
N ALA A 51 -9.14 12.27 18.86
CA ALA A 51 -9.45 13.71 18.79
C ALA A 51 -8.59 14.45 17.75
N SER A 52 -7.45 13.88 17.35
CA SER A 52 -6.51 14.51 16.41
C SER A 52 -5.61 13.44 15.78
N PRO A 53 -4.91 13.75 14.66
CA PRO A 53 -4.02 12.83 13.99
C PRO A 53 -2.97 12.21 14.93
N LEU A 54 -2.84 10.89 14.89
CA LEU A 54 -1.92 10.12 15.71
C LEU A 54 -0.54 10.07 15.07
N THR A 55 0.50 10.03 15.88
CA THR A 55 1.89 9.94 15.41
C THR A 55 2.46 8.56 15.74
N VAL A 56 2.85 7.80 14.69
CA VAL A 56 3.48 6.49 14.82
C VAL A 56 4.95 6.56 14.39
N LYS A 57 5.87 5.90 15.12
CA LYS A 57 7.31 5.91 14.88
C LYS A 57 7.97 4.53 14.86
N SER A 58 7.18 3.48 15.03
CA SER A 58 7.64 2.09 15.06
C SER A 58 6.54 1.18 14.53
N THR A 59 6.84 -0.10 14.34
CA THR A 59 5.83 -1.13 14.05
C THR A 59 4.75 -1.10 15.14
N THR A 60 3.50 -0.96 14.73
CA THR A 60 2.36 -0.74 15.62
C THR A 60 1.13 -1.42 15.03
N CYS A 61 0.46 -2.24 15.80
CA CYS A 61 -0.82 -2.83 15.45
C CYS A 61 -1.93 -1.96 16.04
N MET A 62 -2.56 -1.14 15.21
CA MET A 62 -3.66 -0.27 15.64
C MET A 62 -5.00 -0.89 15.30
N LYS A 63 -5.95 -0.75 16.21
CA LYS A 63 -7.35 -1.01 15.93
C LYS A 63 -8.18 0.22 16.25
N ALA A 64 -9.19 0.49 15.43
CA ALA A 64 -10.13 1.58 15.65
C ALA A 64 -11.58 1.13 15.37
N ALA A 65 -12.51 1.62 16.15
CA ALA A 65 -13.94 1.36 15.98
C ALA A 65 -14.76 2.61 16.34
N THR A 66 -15.94 2.71 15.75
CA THR A 66 -16.92 3.76 16.08
C THR A 66 -17.81 3.33 17.23
N PHE A 67 -18.17 4.27 18.07
CA PHE A 67 -19.08 4.09 19.20
C PHE A 67 -20.15 5.17 19.22
N MET A 68 -21.34 4.81 19.64
CA MET A 68 -22.46 5.72 19.87
C MET A 68 -23.12 5.35 21.20
N ASN A 69 -23.21 6.31 22.12
CA ASN A 69 -23.75 6.08 23.48
C ASN A 69 -23.10 4.91 24.24
N GLY A 70 -21.78 4.69 24.01
CA GLY A 70 -21.04 3.60 24.62
C GLY A 70 -21.17 2.23 23.93
N GLU A 71 -22.01 2.10 22.91
CA GLU A 71 -22.16 0.88 22.12
C GLU A 71 -21.32 0.94 20.85
N LYS A 72 -20.65 -0.19 20.53
CA LYS A 72 -19.84 -0.32 19.31
C LYS A 72 -20.73 -0.35 18.08
N MET A 73 -20.38 0.46 17.08
CA MET A 73 -21.07 0.57 15.81
C MET A 73 -20.20 0.02 14.68
N GLY A 74 -20.65 -1.07 14.03
CA GLY A 74 -19.96 -1.66 12.89
C GLY A 74 -18.70 -2.48 13.23
N GLU A 75 -17.87 -2.70 12.22
CA GLU A 75 -16.65 -3.51 12.34
C GLU A 75 -15.47 -2.70 12.86
N THR A 76 -14.45 -3.41 13.35
CA THR A 76 -13.17 -2.81 13.74
C THR A 76 -12.27 -2.68 12.53
N LEU A 77 -11.72 -1.50 12.33
CA LEU A 77 -10.60 -1.29 11.43
C LEU A 77 -9.32 -1.84 12.07
N LEU A 78 -8.57 -2.61 11.31
CA LEU A 78 -7.21 -3.05 11.67
C LEU A 78 -6.20 -2.33 10.76
N LEU A 79 -5.23 -1.63 11.37
CA LEU A 79 -4.06 -1.08 10.70
C LEU A 79 -2.80 -1.73 11.27
N ASP A 80 -2.23 -2.65 10.50
CA ASP A 80 -0.93 -3.24 10.81
C ASP A 80 0.18 -2.40 10.16
N LEU A 81 0.74 -1.49 10.96
CA LEU A 81 1.78 -0.56 10.51
C LEU A 81 3.15 -1.22 10.65
N GLN A 82 3.74 -1.59 9.54
CA GLN A 82 5.06 -2.23 9.46
C GLN A 82 6.16 -1.19 9.24
N TRP A 83 7.09 -1.10 10.19
CA TRP A 83 8.20 -0.17 10.11
C TRP A 83 9.44 -0.84 9.50
N ASN A 84 9.88 -0.33 8.34
CA ASN A 84 11.05 -0.81 7.62
C ASN A 84 11.92 0.37 7.14
N LYS A 85 13.01 0.10 6.40
CA LYS A 85 13.91 1.16 5.91
C LYS A 85 13.26 2.12 4.92
N ALA A 86 12.24 1.70 4.18
CA ALA A 86 11.50 2.52 3.24
C ALA A 86 10.41 3.36 3.91
N THR A 87 9.93 2.94 5.11
CA THR A 87 8.83 3.63 5.78
C THR A 87 9.15 5.10 6.02
N GLY A 88 8.24 5.96 5.57
CA GLY A 88 8.36 7.41 5.67
C GLY A 88 9.37 8.05 4.74
N LYS A 89 9.93 7.31 3.77
CA LYS A 89 10.83 7.85 2.77
C LYS A 89 10.07 8.54 1.64
N GLU A 90 10.72 9.54 1.04
CA GLU A 90 10.15 10.26 -0.09
C GLU A 90 10.14 9.36 -1.33
N VAL A 91 8.97 9.30 -1.98
CA VAL A 91 8.78 8.66 -3.27
C VAL A 91 8.56 9.72 -4.33
N LEU A 92 9.36 9.69 -5.37
CA LEU A 92 9.26 10.55 -6.54
C LEU A 92 8.56 9.76 -7.65
N ALA A 93 7.33 10.11 -7.92
CA ALA A 93 6.48 9.52 -8.96
C ALA A 93 5.45 10.54 -9.43
N SER A 94 4.88 10.34 -10.60
CA SER A 94 3.76 11.11 -11.12
C SER A 94 2.44 10.81 -10.38
N ASN A 95 2.34 9.64 -9.76
CA ASN A 95 1.15 9.19 -9.07
C ASN A 95 0.88 10.02 -7.79
N GLU A 96 -0.32 10.56 -7.65
CA GLU A 96 -0.71 11.38 -6.49
C GLU A 96 -0.72 10.58 -5.18
N LYS A 97 -1.06 9.28 -5.25
CA LYS A 97 -1.04 8.35 -4.10
C LYS A 97 0.33 7.76 -3.81
N ARG A 98 1.43 8.26 -4.40
CA ARG A 98 2.79 7.74 -4.19
C ARG A 98 3.19 7.55 -2.72
N TYR A 99 2.53 8.25 -1.79
CA TYR A 99 2.81 8.14 -0.36
C TYR A 99 2.46 6.77 0.22
N VAL A 100 1.50 6.04 -0.37
CA VAL A 100 1.11 4.70 0.11
C VAL A 100 2.24 3.68 -0.08
N LEU A 101 3.11 3.89 -1.06
CA LEU A 101 4.26 3.01 -1.31
C LEU A 101 5.26 2.96 -0.13
N THR A 102 5.21 3.91 0.79
CA THR A 102 6.11 3.99 1.95
C THR A 102 5.41 4.32 3.26
N ASN A 103 4.09 4.26 3.32
CA ASN A 103 3.34 4.55 4.54
C ASN A 103 3.36 3.40 5.57
N GLY A 104 3.92 2.24 5.21
CA GLY A 104 4.04 1.08 6.10
C GLY A 104 2.78 0.25 6.23
N VAL A 105 1.69 0.60 5.55
CA VAL A 105 0.45 -0.18 5.52
C VAL A 105 0.44 -1.05 4.27
N ARG A 106 0.08 -2.31 4.42
CA ARG A 106 -0.16 -3.21 3.29
C ARG A 106 -1.60 -3.11 2.84
N GLY A 107 -1.83 -2.87 1.56
CA GLY A 107 -3.17 -2.90 0.97
C GLY A 107 -3.86 -4.25 1.15
N SER A 108 -5.18 -4.22 1.27
CA SER A 108 -6.00 -5.42 1.46
C SER A 108 -6.31 -6.10 0.11
N LEU A 109 -7.06 -7.22 0.15
CA LEU A 109 -7.58 -7.90 -1.05
C LEU A 109 -8.60 -7.07 -1.85
N ARG A 110 -9.00 -5.90 -1.35
CA ARG A 110 -9.90 -4.97 -2.06
C ARG A 110 -9.08 -4.03 -2.93
N HIS A 111 -9.20 -4.15 -4.24
CA HIS A 111 -8.52 -3.28 -5.21
C HIS A 111 -8.90 -1.80 -5.09
N THR A 112 -10.02 -1.47 -4.43
CA THR A 112 -10.47 -0.11 -4.13
C THR A 112 -9.96 0.41 -2.79
N ASP A 113 -9.13 -0.34 -2.08
CA ASP A 113 -8.51 0.09 -0.84
C ASP A 113 -7.65 1.35 -1.08
N PHE A 114 -7.70 2.30 -0.15
CA PHE A 114 -6.92 3.55 -0.24
C PHE A 114 -5.41 3.33 -0.15
N GLU A 115 -4.97 2.14 0.27
CA GLU A 115 -3.56 1.77 0.42
C GLU A 115 -2.93 1.24 -0.88
N TRP A 116 -3.61 1.35 -2.00
CA TRP A 116 -3.09 1.02 -3.32
C TRP A 116 -2.82 2.27 -4.15
N ALA A 117 -1.61 2.39 -4.69
CA ALA A 117 -1.29 3.28 -5.80
C ALA A 117 -1.56 2.53 -7.11
N GLY A 118 -2.23 3.16 -8.08
CA GLY A 118 -2.69 2.52 -9.31
C GLY A 118 -2.19 3.19 -10.58
N TRP A 119 -1.90 2.39 -11.59
CA TRP A 119 -1.55 2.80 -12.96
C TRP A 119 -2.48 2.09 -13.93
N TYR A 120 -3.17 2.83 -14.77
CA TYR A 120 -4.13 2.30 -15.72
C TYR A 120 -3.60 2.39 -17.15
N ASP A 121 -3.44 1.24 -17.83
CA ASP A 121 -2.98 1.18 -19.22
C ASP A 121 -1.63 1.90 -19.44
N GLU A 122 -0.79 1.95 -18.42
CA GLU A 122 0.51 2.62 -18.45
C GLU A 122 1.53 1.88 -17.58
N ASP A 123 2.79 2.05 -17.92
CA ASP A 123 3.90 1.59 -17.09
C ASP A 123 4.05 2.46 -15.84
N ALA A 124 4.54 1.86 -14.77
CA ALA A 124 4.84 2.58 -13.55
C ALA A 124 6.34 2.82 -13.40
N SER A 125 6.70 4.01 -12.94
CA SER A 125 8.08 4.32 -12.57
C SER A 125 8.11 5.23 -11.34
N PHE A 126 8.88 4.82 -10.33
CA PHE A 126 9.06 5.64 -9.14
C PHE A 126 10.46 5.47 -8.55
N VAL A 127 10.94 6.52 -7.88
CA VAL A 127 12.23 6.56 -7.22
C VAL A 127 12.05 6.80 -5.73
N LEU A 128 12.55 5.87 -4.92
CA LEU A 128 12.63 5.99 -3.48
C LEU A 128 13.93 6.69 -3.07
N ASP A 129 13.85 7.83 -2.39
CA ASP A 129 15.02 8.50 -1.79
C ASP A 129 15.21 8.05 -0.34
N MET A 130 16.22 7.24 -0.09
CA MET A 130 16.58 6.79 1.25
C MET A 130 17.14 7.91 2.14
N GLY A 131 17.33 9.13 1.59
CA GLY A 131 17.91 10.29 2.26
C GLY A 131 19.43 10.27 2.34
N LYS A 132 20.04 9.09 2.43
CA LYS A 132 21.49 8.84 2.43
C LYS A 132 21.78 7.47 1.84
N ARG A 133 23.04 7.21 1.51
CA ARG A 133 23.48 5.84 1.16
C ARG A 133 23.11 4.88 2.28
N THR A 134 22.39 3.84 1.93
CA THR A 134 21.83 2.88 2.88
C THR A 134 22.11 1.46 2.40
N PRO A 135 22.59 0.56 3.26
CA PRO A 135 22.72 -0.86 2.93
C PRO A 135 21.34 -1.48 2.71
N VAL A 136 21.16 -2.12 1.54
CA VAL A 136 19.91 -2.78 1.14
C VAL A 136 20.20 -4.23 0.79
N LYS A 137 19.59 -5.17 1.51
CA LYS A 137 19.75 -6.61 1.30
C LYS A 137 18.54 -7.22 0.59
N GLU A 138 17.40 -6.54 0.69
CA GLU A 138 16.14 -6.98 0.11
C GLU A 138 15.25 -5.78 -0.23
N VAL A 139 14.53 -5.88 -1.34
CA VAL A 139 13.45 -4.96 -1.71
C VAL A 139 12.20 -5.78 -1.98
N ARG A 140 11.09 -5.40 -1.37
CA ARG A 140 9.77 -5.99 -1.60
C ARG A 140 8.84 -4.94 -2.15
N ILE A 141 8.02 -5.33 -3.10
CA ILE A 141 6.94 -4.52 -3.63
C ILE A 141 5.66 -5.36 -3.65
N GLY A 142 4.63 -4.89 -2.96
CA GLY A 142 3.33 -5.55 -2.94
C GLY A 142 2.58 -5.29 -4.24
N CYS A 143 1.92 -6.30 -4.78
CA CYS A 143 1.03 -6.18 -5.91
C CYS A 143 -0.28 -6.89 -5.60
N ILE A 144 -1.40 -6.37 -6.06
CA ILE A 144 -2.68 -7.06 -6.01
C ILE A 144 -3.06 -7.57 -7.39
N THR A 145 -3.61 -8.78 -7.44
CA THR A 145 -4.35 -9.31 -8.58
C THR A 145 -5.82 -9.40 -8.20
N ASN A 146 -6.70 -8.90 -9.07
CA ASN A 146 -8.14 -9.11 -9.05
C ASN A 146 -8.62 -9.24 -10.50
N SER A 147 -8.55 -10.44 -11.04
CA SER A 147 -8.86 -10.72 -12.44
C SER A 147 -10.29 -10.33 -12.81
N GLY A 148 -11.25 -10.47 -11.90
CA GLY A 148 -12.62 -10.01 -12.11
C GLY A 148 -12.78 -8.49 -12.34
N MET A 149 -11.74 -7.71 -12.09
CA MET A 149 -11.72 -6.24 -12.25
C MET A 149 -10.60 -5.75 -13.18
N ALA A 150 -10.02 -6.65 -13.99
CA ALA A 150 -8.86 -6.37 -14.85
C ALA A 150 -7.68 -5.74 -14.09
N VAL A 151 -7.47 -6.17 -12.84
CA VAL A 151 -6.34 -5.77 -12.02
C VAL A 151 -5.33 -6.91 -12.02
N HIS A 152 -4.15 -6.67 -12.57
CA HIS A 152 -3.10 -7.68 -12.70
C HIS A 152 -1.75 -7.15 -12.24
N LYS A 153 -0.86 -8.07 -11.86
CA LYS A 153 0.52 -7.72 -11.58
C LYS A 153 1.26 -7.34 -12.88
N PRO A 154 2.37 -6.61 -12.78
CA PRO A 154 3.16 -6.24 -13.96
C PRO A 154 3.73 -7.46 -14.67
N SER A 155 4.07 -7.31 -15.94
CA SER A 155 4.82 -8.33 -16.71
C SER A 155 6.29 -8.41 -16.30
N LEU A 156 6.85 -7.26 -15.90
CA LEU A 156 8.23 -7.14 -15.45
C LEU A 156 8.34 -6.06 -14.37
N ILE A 157 9.22 -6.28 -13.38
CA ILE A 157 9.67 -5.28 -12.43
C ILE A 157 11.18 -5.17 -12.50
N ARG A 158 11.69 -3.97 -12.77
CA ARG A 158 13.13 -3.68 -12.83
C ARG A 158 13.54 -2.84 -11.63
N LEU A 159 14.58 -3.30 -10.93
CA LEU A 159 15.24 -2.55 -9.86
C LEU A 159 16.54 -1.94 -10.38
N SER A 160 16.69 -0.64 -10.23
CA SER A 160 17.92 0.11 -10.50
C SER A 160 18.29 0.97 -9.32
N VAL A 161 19.57 1.32 -9.16
CA VAL A 161 20.07 2.14 -8.06
C VAL A 161 20.91 3.31 -8.53
N SER A 162 20.95 4.37 -7.71
CA SER A 162 21.78 5.54 -7.96
C SER A 162 22.25 6.16 -6.63
N ASN A 163 23.36 6.91 -6.70
CA ASN A 163 23.81 7.76 -5.60
C ASN A 163 23.74 9.26 -5.92
N ASN A 164 23.46 9.62 -7.18
CA ASN A 164 23.42 11.00 -7.65
C ASN A 164 22.06 11.40 -8.25
N LYS A 165 21.09 10.48 -8.29
CA LYS A 165 19.75 10.65 -8.88
C LYS A 165 19.72 10.89 -10.40
N LYS A 166 20.89 10.91 -11.05
CA LYS A 166 21.00 11.16 -12.51
C LYS A 166 21.27 9.90 -13.29
N THR A 167 22.20 9.07 -12.82
CA THR A 167 22.59 7.84 -13.47
C THR A 167 22.14 6.67 -12.62
N PHE A 168 21.25 5.84 -13.15
CA PHE A 168 20.77 4.63 -12.51
C PHE A 168 21.44 3.42 -13.14
N VAL A 169 21.92 2.53 -12.30
CA VAL A 169 22.55 1.25 -12.69
C VAL A 169 21.54 0.14 -12.45
N PRO A 170 21.18 -0.65 -13.46
CA PRO A 170 20.32 -1.81 -13.29
C PRO A 170 20.94 -2.82 -12.34
N VAL A 171 20.12 -3.41 -11.46
CA VAL A 171 20.54 -4.40 -10.47
C VAL A 171 19.95 -5.75 -10.78
N ARG A 172 18.65 -5.83 -10.95
CA ARG A 172 17.91 -7.07 -11.18
C ARG A 172 16.53 -6.80 -11.76
N GLU A 173 16.00 -7.82 -12.43
CA GLU A 173 14.64 -7.86 -12.96
C GLU A 173 13.90 -9.09 -12.41
N ILE A 174 12.59 -8.97 -12.28
CA ILE A 174 11.64 -10.06 -12.03
C ILE A 174 10.65 -10.05 -13.18
N THR A 175 10.56 -11.14 -13.91
CA THR A 175 9.58 -11.33 -15.00
C THR A 175 8.54 -12.34 -14.55
N PHE A 176 7.28 -12.06 -14.84
CA PHE A 176 6.16 -12.95 -14.56
C PHE A 176 5.67 -13.60 -15.85
N SER A 177 5.31 -14.88 -15.81
CA SER A 177 4.74 -15.57 -16.95
C SER A 177 3.32 -15.09 -17.25
N GLN A 178 2.89 -15.19 -18.50
CA GLN A 178 1.50 -14.86 -18.89
C GLN A 178 0.48 -15.68 -18.07
N GLU A 179 0.75 -16.97 -17.84
CA GLU A 179 -0.07 -17.85 -17.03
C GLU A 179 -0.22 -17.31 -15.59
N ASP A 180 0.88 -16.81 -14.99
CA ASP A 180 0.86 -16.28 -13.63
C ASP A 180 0.19 -14.91 -13.54
N ILE A 181 0.39 -14.04 -14.53
CA ILE A 181 -0.23 -12.70 -14.60
C ILE A 181 -1.75 -12.84 -14.72
N PHE A 182 -2.23 -13.67 -15.65
CA PHE A 182 -3.66 -13.82 -15.97
C PHE A 182 -4.35 -14.98 -15.26
N LYS A 183 -3.71 -15.53 -14.24
CA LYS A 183 -4.37 -16.54 -13.39
C LYS A 183 -5.62 -15.95 -12.75
N ASN A 184 -6.77 -16.63 -12.94
CA ASN A 184 -8.04 -16.20 -12.37
C ASN A 184 -8.00 -16.31 -10.83
N ARG A 185 -7.81 -15.16 -10.17
CA ARG A 185 -7.70 -15.08 -8.70
C ARG A 185 -7.89 -13.67 -8.17
N THR A 186 -8.10 -13.59 -6.86
CA THR A 186 -7.87 -12.36 -6.08
C THR A 186 -6.79 -12.67 -5.04
N ALA A 187 -5.66 -11.97 -5.13
CA ALA A 187 -4.50 -12.21 -4.25
C ALA A 187 -3.65 -10.95 -4.08
N VAL A 188 -3.01 -10.82 -2.91
CA VAL A 188 -1.95 -9.84 -2.65
C VAL A 188 -0.64 -10.60 -2.51
N GLU A 189 0.33 -10.29 -3.36
CA GLU A 189 1.62 -10.97 -3.44
C GLU A 189 2.77 -9.97 -3.45
N ASP A 190 3.94 -10.38 -2.95
CA ASP A 190 5.15 -9.59 -3.01
C ASP A 190 6.04 -10.05 -4.15
N ALA A 191 6.48 -9.11 -4.98
CA ALA A 191 7.69 -9.29 -5.78
C ALA A 191 8.91 -9.02 -4.89
N VAL A 192 9.82 -9.96 -4.78
CA VAL A 192 10.92 -9.92 -3.82
C VAL A 192 12.27 -9.99 -4.52
N PHE A 193 13.04 -8.92 -4.42
CA PHE A 193 14.45 -8.89 -4.78
C PHE A 193 15.28 -9.23 -3.54
N SER A 194 15.64 -10.48 -3.36
CA SER A 194 16.43 -10.99 -2.21
C SER A 194 17.90 -11.15 -2.54
N GLY A 195 18.75 -11.33 -1.51
CA GLY A 195 20.18 -11.57 -1.67
C GLY A 195 20.93 -10.40 -2.32
N LEU A 196 20.48 -9.18 -2.08
CA LEU A 196 21.13 -7.96 -2.57
C LEU A 196 22.28 -7.57 -1.63
N ASP A 197 23.36 -7.01 -2.22
CA ASP A 197 24.45 -6.37 -1.48
C ASP A 197 24.63 -4.95 -2.04
N LEU A 198 23.66 -4.08 -1.75
CA LEU A 198 23.62 -2.73 -2.27
C LEU A 198 23.93 -1.71 -1.17
N ASN A 199 24.56 -0.60 -1.57
CA ASN A 199 24.71 0.57 -0.72
C ASN A 199 24.38 1.83 -1.55
N ALA A 200 23.09 2.19 -1.58
CA ALA A 200 22.56 3.21 -2.47
C ALA A 200 21.66 4.21 -1.72
N ARG A 201 21.59 5.42 -2.25
CA ARG A 201 20.66 6.44 -1.78
C ARG A 201 19.31 6.38 -2.52
N TYR A 202 19.34 6.14 -3.82
CA TYR A 202 18.13 6.12 -4.64
C TYR A 202 17.91 4.71 -5.18
N LEU A 203 16.68 4.20 -5.00
CA LEU A 203 16.21 2.97 -5.60
C LEU A 203 15.11 3.33 -6.60
N LYS A 204 15.27 2.94 -7.85
CA LYS A 204 14.26 3.11 -8.90
C LYS A 204 13.59 1.78 -9.17
N LEU A 205 12.27 1.77 -9.17
CA LEU A 205 11.45 0.65 -9.59
C LEU A 205 10.66 1.05 -10.82
N GLU A 206 10.72 0.21 -11.83
CA GLU A 206 9.98 0.32 -13.09
C GLU A 206 9.15 -0.94 -13.24
N MET A 207 7.86 -0.79 -13.51
CA MET A 207 6.92 -1.90 -13.70
C MET A 207 6.28 -1.76 -15.08
N GLU A 208 6.37 -2.82 -15.88
CA GLU A 208 5.79 -2.85 -17.23
C GLU A 208 4.35 -3.37 -17.16
N ASN A 209 3.42 -2.62 -17.75
CA ASN A 209 2.03 -3.03 -17.87
C ASN A 209 1.92 -4.23 -18.84
N PRO A 210 1.20 -5.30 -18.49
CA PRO A 210 1.10 -6.48 -19.36
C PRO A 210 0.25 -6.27 -20.62
N GLY A 211 -0.37 -5.10 -20.79
CA GLY A 211 -1.15 -4.73 -21.96
C GLY A 211 -2.66 -4.99 -21.79
N LEU A 212 -3.26 -5.73 -22.70
CA LEU A 212 -4.68 -6.09 -22.66
C LEU A 212 -4.88 -7.46 -22.03
N CYS A 213 -6.02 -7.68 -21.41
CA CYS A 213 -6.43 -9.01 -20.98
C CYS A 213 -6.54 -9.94 -22.19
N PRO A 214 -5.91 -11.13 -22.17
CA PRO A 214 -5.85 -12.01 -23.34
C PRO A 214 -7.19 -12.68 -23.64
N ILE A 215 -7.30 -13.27 -24.83
CA ILE A 215 -8.44 -14.09 -25.23
C ILE A 215 -8.65 -15.22 -24.22
N GLY A 216 -9.88 -15.38 -23.75
CA GLY A 216 -10.26 -16.34 -22.73
C GLY A 216 -10.12 -15.88 -21.30
N ASP A 217 -9.62 -14.66 -21.06
CA ASP A 217 -9.69 -14.01 -19.75
C ASP A 217 -11.13 -13.55 -19.46
N ILE A 218 -11.48 -13.48 -18.17
CA ILE A 218 -12.82 -13.01 -17.73
C ILE A 218 -13.09 -11.56 -18.13
N ARG A 219 -12.05 -10.79 -18.45
CA ARG A 219 -12.05 -9.39 -18.87
C ARG A 219 -11.36 -9.20 -20.23
N GLU A 220 -11.54 -10.16 -21.13
CA GLU A 220 -10.95 -10.15 -22.47
C GLU A 220 -10.98 -8.76 -23.12
N ASP A 221 -9.89 -8.36 -23.75
CA ASP A 221 -9.66 -7.06 -24.41
C ASP A 221 -9.75 -5.82 -23.51
N GLN A 222 -9.91 -5.96 -22.20
CA GLN A 222 -9.90 -4.81 -21.30
C GLN A 222 -8.45 -4.37 -21.01
N LYS A 223 -8.30 -3.06 -20.86
CA LYS A 223 -7.08 -2.43 -20.36
C LYS A 223 -6.86 -2.76 -18.88
N ILE A 224 -5.61 -2.88 -18.50
CA ILE A 224 -5.19 -3.40 -17.21
C ILE A 224 -4.84 -2.27 -16.24
N TRP A 225 -5.31 -2.42 -15.00
CA TRP A 225 -4.79 -1.73 -13.85
C TRP A 225 -3.65 -2.52 -13.21
N MET A 226 -2.53 -1.84 -12.93
CA MET A 226 -1.52 -2.32 -11.99
C MET A 226 -1.68 -1.56 -10.68
N LEU A 227 -1.73 -2.28 -9.55
CA LEU A 227 -1.83 -1.69 -8.21
C LEU A 227 -0.68 -2.19 -7.32
N SER A 228 0.01 -1.23 -6.66
CA SER A 228 1.12 -1.50 -5.76
C SER A 228 1.04 -0.66 -4.47
#